data_d05e18307a889a29b373fa1566ee4489
#
_entry.id   d05e18307a889a29b373fa1566ee4489
#
_cell.length_a   1.000
_cell.length_b   1.000
_cell.length_c   1.000
_cell.angle_alpha   90.00
_cell.angle_beta   90.00
_cell.angle_gamma   90.00
#
_symmetry.space_group_name_H-M   'P 1'
#
loop_
_entity.id
_entity.type
_entity.pdbx_description
1 polymer ?
#
loop_
_entity_poly.entity_id
_entity_poly.type
_entity_poly.pdbx_seq_one_letter_code
_entity_poly.pdbx_strand_id
1 'polypeptide(L)'
;ISSLLSSKNAFIWGQPQEDAFKKIKDKLTSAPCLKLYDVTKPTMISCDASSLGLGAVLLQGEGDEKHPVAYISRTLTSAEKGYANIEREALALTWASDRLKNFLVGKRFTIETDHKPLVPIFKTKHLDDLTPRLQRFRLRMMRYDFDIIYTPGKNLLVADALSRQPIPHHEEDSELAEEVDAYVHEISLVEINTSDENIVKVIQSQSQDPVCLQLRELLNKEWPSKTELPLELRDYYSVRDELCLIEGILMRGNRMIIPANLRNVMLNKLHEGHLGITKTRRRAQCTMWWPNISSDIERKIKGCPTCIQHASNHHEPLLPSTLPDFPWQIVSMDLFKFESHWYLVVVDHFSRFFELAHLQRMRTTDIIRVCKELFSRHGIPTRVCNDSGSQFQPLQSSEFQCFAREWGFATTTSSPHFHQANGAAEAAVKTAKSLLKKNKDD
;
A
#
# COMPACT_ATOMS: atom_id res chain seq x y z
N ILE A 1 36.61 -10.32 32.59
CA ILE A 1 35.71 -9.31 32.03
C ILE A 1 34.23 -9.76 32.19
N SER A 2 33.87 -10.99 31.90
CA SER A 2 32.47 -11.49 32.00
C SER A 2 31.79 -11.22 33.37
N SER A 3 32.58 -11.24 34.47
CA SER A 3 32.05 -10.91 35.80
C SER A 3 31.63 -9.46 35.96
N LEU A 4 32.15 -8.53 35.17
CA LEU A 4 31.81 -7.10 35.17
C LEU A 4 30.50 -6.81 34.45
N LEU A 5 29.99 -7.73 33.62
CA LEU A 5 28.74 -7.61 32.90
C LEU A 5 27.52 -7.99 33.76
N SER A 6 27.75 -8.53 34.96
CA SER A 6 26.68 -8.88 35.89
C SER A 6 26.27 -7.67 36.71
N SER A 7 24.96 -7.35 36.71
CA SER A 7 24.38 -6.28 37.53
C SER A 7 24.57 -6.48 39.06
N LYS A 8 25.00 -7.68 39.48
CA LYS A 8 25.28 -8.04 40.87
C LYS A 8 26.68 -7.65 41.35
N ASN A 9 27.58 -7.34 40.41
CA ASN A 9 28.96 -7.02 40.72
C ASN A 9 29.26 -5.54 40.49
N ALA A 10 30.07 -4.94 41.40
CA ALA A 10 30.56 -3.59 41.17
C ALA A 10 31.47 -3.54 39.95
N PHE A 11 31.34 -2.54 39.12
CA PHE A 11 32.20 -2.35 37.95
C PHE A 11 33.56 -1.79 38.42
N ILE A 12 34.55 -2.66 38.54
CA ILE A 12 35.92 -2.28 38.91
C ILE A 12 36.86 -2.69 37.77
N TRP A 13 37.40 -1.69 37.08
CA TRP A 13 38.35 -1.89 35.99
C TRP A 13 39.77 -1.73 36.50
N GLY A 14 40.50 -2.82 36.61
CA GLY A 14 41.89 -2.85 37.04
C GLY A 14 42.83 -3.50 36.00
N GLN A 15 44.06 -3.66 36.35
CA GLN A 15 45.11 -4.24 35.45
C GLN A 15 44.71 -5.60 34.86
N PRO A 16 44.15 -6.56 35.63
CA PRO A 16 43.73 -7.83 35.05
C PRO A 16 42.67 -7.72 33.99
N GLN A 17 41.73 -6.75 34.08
CA GLN A 17 40.72 -6.49 33.11
C GLN A 17 41.32 -5.85 31.86
N GLU A 18 42.24 -4.90 32.01
CA GLU A 18 42.95 -4.26 30.92
C GLU A 18 43.78 -5.28 30.11
N ASP A 19 44.51 -6.16 30.79
CA ASP A 19 45.30 -7.21 30.13
C ASP A 19 44.41 -8.21 29.40
N ALA A 20 43.27 -8.59 29.99
CA ALA A 20 42.28 -9.44 29.33
C ALA A 20 41.65 -8.74 28.11
N PHE A 21 41.39 -7.46 28.19
CA PHE A 21 40.83 -6.67 27.11
C PHE A 21 41.82 -6.54 25.94
N LYS A 22 43.10 -6.27 26.23
CA LYS A 22 44.17 -6.28 25.22
C LYS A 22 44.29 -7.64 24.52
N LYS A 23 44.32 -8.73 25.27
CA LYS A 23 44.34 -10.09 24.71
C LYS A 23 43.15 -10.40 23.81
N ILE A 24 41.95 -9.89 24.15
CA ILE A 24 40.76 -10.06 23.29
C ILE A 24 40.94 -9.25 22.01
N LYS A 25 41.40 -8.00 22.08
CA LYS A 25 41.65 -7.17 20.90
C LYS A 25 42.67 -7.83 19.96
N ASP A 26 43.79 -8.28 20.50
CA ASP A 26 44.86 -8.96 19.73
C ASP A 26 44.35 -10.23 19.05
N LYS A 27 43.47 -11.00 19.72
CA LYS A 27 42.83 -12.16 19.12
C LYS A 27 41.84 -11.82 18.02
N LEU A 28 41.05 -10.75 18.15
CA LEU A 28 40.08 -10.33 17.15
C LEU A 28 40.76 -9.79 15.88
N THR A 29 41.95 -9.19 16.01
CA THR A 29 42.69 -8.57 14.91
C THR A 29 43.73 -9.46 14.27
N SER A 30 43.97 -10.65 14.81
CA SER A 30 44.97 -11.61 14.32
C SER A 30 44.36 -12.92 13.81
N ALA A 31 45.16 -13.66 13.02
CA ALA A 31 44.77 -15.02 12.65
C ALA A 31 44.72 -15.91 13.93
N PRO A 32 43.76 -16.85 14.02
CA PRO A 32 42.86 -17.33 12.98
C PRO A 32 41.49 -16.61 12.93
N CYS A 33 41.27 -15.53 13.71
CA CYS A 33 39.98 -14.87 13.79
C CYS A 33 39.68 -14.10 12.50
N LEU A 34 40.62 -13.23 12.04
CA LEU A 34 40.51 -12.56 10.74
C LEU A 34 41.11 -13.49 9.66
N LYS A 35 40.36 -13.81 8.65
CA LYS A 35 40.77 -14.58 7.48
C LYS A 35 40.98 -13.72 6.25
N LEU A 36 41.87 -14.13 5.36
CA LEU A 36 42.00 -13.55 4.04
C LEU A 36 40.74 -13.84 3.22
N TYR A 37 40.35 -12.88 2.40
CA TYR A 37 39.20 -13.01 1.53
C TYR A 37 39.41 -14.07 0.47
N ASP A 38 38.45 -14.96 0.32
CA ASP A 38 38.42 -16.05 -0.65
C ASP A 38 37.25 -15.84 -1.60
N VAL A 39 37.51 -15.59 -2.88
CA VAL A 39 36.50 -15.32 -3.90
C VAL A 39 35.50 -16.45 -4.12
N THR A 40 35.86 -17.68 -3.73
CA THR A 40 35.02 -18.86 -3.94
C THR A 40 33.98 -19.08 -2.85
N LYS A 41 34.17 -18.48 -1.67
CA LYS A 41 33.30 -18.71 -0.51
C LYS A 41 32.08 -17.80 -0.49
N PRO A 42 30.94 -18.27 0.04
CA PRO A 42 29.80 -17.45 0.31
C PRO A 42 30.17 -16.23 1.14
N THR A 43 29.70 -15.06 0.73
CA THR A 43 30.05 -13.79 1.36
C THR A 43 28.79 -13.15 1.94
N MET A 44 28.90 -12.58 3.12
CA MET A 44 27.82 -11.95 3.86
C MET A 44 28.29 -10.65 4.50
N ILE A 45 27.43 -9.65 4.55
CA ILE A 45 27.63 -8.44 5.34
C ILE A 45 26.58 -8.43 6.45
N SER A 46 27.01 -8.24 7.68
CA SER A 46 26.13 -7.96 8.80
C SER A 46 26.29 -6.50 9.17
N CYS A 47 25.22 -5.70 9.13
CA CYS A 47 25.26 -4.24 9.35
C CYS A 47 24.19 -3.79 10.33
N ASP A 48 24.53 -2.71 11.04
CA ASP A 48 23.70 -2.10 12.06
C ASP A 48 23.93 -0.58 12.13
N ALA A 49 22.92 0.18 12.54
CA ALA A 49 22.99 1.61 12.78
C ALA A 49 22.50 1.97 14.18
N SER A 50 23.30 2.75 14.90
CA SER A 50 22.89 3.35 16.18
C SER A 50 22.62 4.86 16.04
N SER A 51 22.32 5.51 17.15
CA SER A 51 22.30 6.99 17.23
C SER A 51 23.68 7.61 17.14
N LEU A 52 24.76 6.85 17.29
CA LEU A 52 26.15 7.31 17.33
C LEU A 52 26.88 7.06 16.02
N GLY A 53 26.64 5.94 15.37
CA GLY A 53 27.39 5.53 14.18
C GLY A 53 26.81 4.35 13.44
N LEU A 54 27.57 3.97 12.42
CA LEU A 54 27.33 2.81 11.56
C LEU A 54 28.37 1.76 11.84
N GLY A 55 27.97 0.49 11.86
CA GLY A 55 28.84 -0.65 12.04
C GLY A 55 28.54 -1.75 11.05
N ALA A 56 29.58 -2.40 10.50
CA ALA A 56 29.39 -3.57 9.68
C ALA A 56 30.58 -4.53 9.77
N VAL A 57 30.30 -5.80 9.48
CA VAL A 57 31.32 -6.86 9.40
C VAL A 57 31.11 -7.65 8.12
N LEU A 58 32.20 -7.86 7.38
CA LEU A 58 32.26 -8.75 6.23
C LEU A 58 32.59 -10.16 6.72
N LEU A 59 31.70 -11.09 6.46
CA LEU A 59 31.80 -12.49 6.87
C LEU A 59 31.92 -13.39 5.65
N GLN A 60 32.68 -14.48 5.78
CA GLN A 60 32.74 -15.56 4.79
C GLN A 60 32.63 -16.95 5.47
N GLY A 61 31.90 -17.85 4.81
CA GLY A 61 31.62 -19.21 5.28
C GLY A 61 30.13 -19.50 5.38
N GLU A 62 29.80 -20.74 5.75
CA GLU A 62 28.42 -21.21 5.91
C GLU A 62 28.16 -21.64 7.37
N GLY A 63 26.93 -21.49 7.81
CA GLY A 63 26.47 -21.90 9.14
C GLY A 63 27.32 -21.30 10.27
N ASP A 64 27.81 -22.14 11.16
CA ASP A 64 28.62 -21.76 12.31
C ASP A 64 30.13 -21.54 11.97
N GLU A 65 30.55 -21.86 10.75
CA GLU A 65 31.93 -21.66 10.28
C GLU A 65 32.15 -20.28 9.62
N LYS A 66 31.31 -19.32 9.90
CA LYS A 66 31.48 -17.94 9.43
C LYS A 66 32.66 -17.27 10.11
N HIS A 67 33.54 -16.69 9.31
CA HIS A 67 34.73 -15.99 9.79
C HIS A 67 34.73 -14.55 9.31
N PRO A 68 35.10 -13.59 10.16
CA PRO A 68 35.24 -12.20 9.75
C PRO A 68 36.44 -11.99 8.83
N VAL A 69 36.25 -11.20 7.80
CA VAL A 69 37.30 -10.76 6.86
C VAL A 69 37.64 -9.28 7.12
N ALA A 70 36.63 -8.45 7.41
CA ALA A 70 36.85 -7.04 7.70
C ALA A 70 35.80 -6.52 8.67
N TYR A 71 36.21 -5.62 9.55
CA TYR A 71 35.34 -4.81 10.41
C TYR A 71 35.40 -3.35 9.95
N ILE A 72 34.25 -2.71 9.83
CA ILE A 72 34.16 -1.30 9.49
C ILE A 72 33.18 -0.59 10.40
N SER A 73 33.50 0.63 10.78
CA SER A 73 32.58 1.51 11.51
C SER A 73 32.94 2.98 11.25
N ARG A 74 31.97 3.85 11.40
CA ARG A 74 32.17 5.29 11.42
C ARG A 74 31.09 6.01 12.23
N THR A 75 31.41 7.20 12.73
CA THR A 75 30.42 8.09 13.33
C THR A 75 29.44 8.62 12.28
N LEU A 76 28.22 8.98 12.71
CA LEU A 76 27.26 9.69 11.89
C LEU A 76 27.70 11.16 11.73
N THR A 77 27.46 11.71 10.54
CA THR A 77 27.56 13.17 10.31
C THR A 77 26.44 13.90 11.04
N SER A 78 26.54 15.23 11.14
CA SER A 78 25.49 16.07 11.75
C SER A 78 24.14 15.94 11.02
N ALA A 79 24.16 15.83 9.70
CA ALA A 79 22.97 15.62 8.87
C ALA A 79 22.35 14.22 9.10
N GLU A 80 23.18 13.18 9.09
CA GLU A 80 22.75 11.79 9.26
C GLU A 80 22.12 11.50 10.63
N LYS A 81 22.50 12.24 11.67
CA LYS A 81 21.87 12.18 13.00
C LYS A 81 20.38 12.55 12.97
N GLY A 82 20.00 13.41 12.01
CA GLY A 82 18.60 13.79 11.78
C GLY A 82 17.77 12.78 10.97
N TYR A 83 18.38 11.73 10.45
CA TYR A 83 17.69 10.72 9.65
C TYR A 83 16.73 9.88 10.53
N ALA A 84 15.63 9.43 9.91
CA ALA A 84 14.76 8.43 10.54
C ALA A 84 15.53 7.14 10.83
N ASN A 85 15.11 6.37 11.83
CA ASN A 85 15.80 5.12 12.18
C ASN A 85 15.91 4.18 10.97
N ILE A 86 14.81 4.01 10.22
CA ILE A 86 14.80 3.19 9.00
C ILE A 86 15.76 3.71 7.92
N GLU A 87 15.97 5.03 7.84
CA GLU A 87 16.90 5.64 6.89
C GLU A 87 18.35 5.45 7.34
N ARG A 88 18.63 5.50 8.66
CA ARG A 88 19.96 5.19 9.22
C ARG A 88 20.35 3.73 9.00
N GLU A 89 19.41 2.81 9.20
CA GLU A 89 19.63 1.39 8.92
C GLU A 89 19.87 1.14 7.42
N ALA A 90 19.11 1.80 6.53
CA ALA A 90 19.33 1.75 5.10
C ALA A 90 20.68 2.38 4.70
N LEU A 91 21.09 3.45 5.37
CA LEU A 91 22.41 4.07 5.20
C LEU A 91 23.52 3.08 5.60
N ALA A 92 23.39 2.36 6.72
CA ALA A 92 24.39 1.41 7.18
C ALA A 92 24.68 0.33 6.14
N LEU A 93 23.64 -0.28 5.57
CA LEU A 93 23.83 -1.31 4.54
C LEU A 93 24.39 -0.74 3.22
N THR A 94 23.97 0.48 2.83
CA THR A 94 24.45 1.12 1.60
C THR A 94 25.92 1.52 1.73
N TRP A 95 26.26 2.20 2.82
CA TRP A 95 27.62 2.59 3.15
C TRP A 95 28.57 1.37 3.29
N ALA A 96 28.13 0.33 4.00
CA ALA A 96 28.91 -0.89 4.15
C ALA A 96 29.22 -1.55 2.80
N SER A 97 28.22 -1.60 1.91
CA SER A 97 28.39 -2.17 0.57
C SER A 97 29.36 -1.34 -0.28
N ASP A 98 29.29 -0.02 -0.21
CA ASP A 98 30.20 0.87 -0.93
C ASP A 98 31.62 0.81 -0.37
N ARG A 99 31.79 0.78 0.94
CA ARG A 99 33.12 0.69 1.58
C ARG A 99 33.79 -0.65 1.30
N LEU A 100 33.02 -1.70 1.16
CA LEU A 100 33.47 -3.06 0.88
C LEU A 100 33.38 -3.44 -0.60
N LYS A 101 33.13 -2.47 -1.50
CA LYS A 101 32.88 -2.69 -2.94
C LYS A 101 33.91 -3.62 -3.61
N ASN A 102 35.17 -3.53 -3.24
CA ASN A 102 36.26 -4.35 -3.81
C ASN A 102 36.07 -5.86 -3.55
N PHE A 103 35.31 -6.25 -2.53
CA PHE A 103 34.98 -7.63 -2.21
C PHE A 103 33.63 -8.08 -2.78
N LEU A 104 32.77 -7.16 -3.19
CA LEU A 104 31.35 -7.41 -3.47
C LEU A 104 30.98 -7.27 -4.95
N VAL A 105 31.66 -6.40 -5.70
CA VAL A 105 31.34 -6.17 -7.11
C VAL A 105 31.58 -7.44 -7.93
N GLY A 106 30.57 -7.81 -8.71
CA GLY A 106 30.64 -9.02 -9.56
C GLY A 106 30.39 -10.33 -8.82
N LYS A 107 29.99 -10.29 -7.54
CA LYS A 107 29.68 -11.46 -6.73
C LYS A 107 28.32 -11.30 -6.06
N ARG A 108 27.56 -12.40 -6.00
CA ARG A 108 26.34 -12.45 -5.20
C ARG A 108 26.69 -12.61 -3.72
N PHE A 109 26.05 -11.82 -2.87
CA PHE A 109 26.27 -11.84 -1.43
C PHE A 109 24.97 -11.65 -0.64
N THR A 110 25.02 -11.87 0.67
CA THR A 110 23.86 -11.71 1.56
C THR A 110 24.09 -10.53 2.52
N ILE A 111 23.08 -9.74 2.76
CA ILE A 111 23.07 -8.68 3.78
C ILE A 111 22.16 -9.11 4.93
N GLU A 112 22.68 -9.09 6.15
CA GLU A 112 21.92 -9.28 7.38
C GLU A 112 21.61 -7.92 8.02
N THR A 113 20.36 -7.73 8.40
CA THR A 113 19.89 -6.55 9.15
C THR A 113 18.88 -6.97 10.21
N ASP A 114 18.84 -6.29 11.34
CA ASP A 114 17.81 -6.48 12.37
C ASP A 114 16.57 -5.61 12.16
N HIS A 115 16.59 -4.76 11.14
CA HIS A 115 15.48 -3.90 10.78
C HIS A 115 14.57 -4.53 9.73
N LYS A 116 13.62 -5.35 10.17
CA LYS A 116 12.70 -6.12 9.31
C LYS A 116 12.06 -5.32 8.14
N PRO A 117 11.65 -4.03 8.30
CA PRO A 117 11.08 -3.24 7.21
C PRO A 117 12.01 -3.01 6.01
N LEU A 118 13.34 -3.15 6.16
CA LEU A 118 14.28 -2.99 5.04
C LEU A 118 14.16 -4.11 4.00
N VAL A 119 13.78 -5.31 4.42
CA VAL A 119 13.67 -6.45 3.49
C VAL A 119 12.71 -6.16 2.34
N PRO A 120 11.43 -5.76 2.54
CA PRO A 120 10.56 -5.39 1.44
C PRO A 120 11.01 -4.12 0.72
N ILE A 121 11.64 -3.15 1.38
CA ILE A 121 12.13 -1.91 0.77
C ILE A 121 13.16 -2.22 -0.32
N PHE A 122 14.11 -3.10 -0.07
CA PHE A 122 15.16 -3.44 -1.03
C PHE A 122 14.77 -4.56 -2.00
N LYS A 123 13.69 -5.34 -1.74
CA LYS A 123 13.23 -6.44 -2.62
C LYS A 123 12.04 -6.08 -3.49
N THR A 124 10.94 -5.63 -2.90
CA THR A 124 9.61 -5.67 -3.56
C THR A 124 8.88 -4.34 -3.66
N LYS A 125 9.14 -3.38 -2.76
CA LYS A 125 8.44 -2.08 -2.79
C LYS A 125 8.77 -1.30 -4.07
N HIS A 126 7.80 -0.55 -4.61
CA HIS A 126 8.06 0.39 -5.69
C HIS A 126 8.89 1.58 -5.20
N LEU A 127 9.73 2.15 -6.07
CA LEU A 127 10.56 3.30 -5.73
C LEU A 127 9.71 4.50 -5.30
N ASP A 128 8.60 4.76 -6.00
CA ASP A 128 7.70 5.88 -5.74
C ASP A 128 7.04 5.84 -4.34
N ASP A 129 6.98 4.64 -3.72
CA ASP A 129 6.43 4.46 -2.37
C ASP A 129 7.47 4.69 -1.26
N LEU A 130 8.70 5.04 -1.61
CA LEU A 130 9.81 5.25 -0.68
C LEU A 130 10.05 6.73 -0.44
N THR A 131 10.65 7.06 0.73
CA THR A 131 11.16 8.42 0.95
C THR A 131 12.32 8.70 0.00
N PRO A 132 12.61 9.98 -0.35
CA PRO A 132 13.69 10.32 -1.27
C PRO A 132 15.04 9.70 -0.86
N ARG A 133 15.36 9.67 0.43
CA ARG A 133 16.59 9.05 0.94
C ARG A 133 16.62 7.54 0.67
N LEU A 134 15.53 6.85 0.98
CA LEU A 134 15.42 5.41 0.73
C LEU A 134 15.45 5.09 -0.77
N GLN A 135 14.85 5.95 -1.62
CA GLN A 135 14.98 5.83 -3.07
C GLN A 135 16.44 5.90 -3.49
N ARG A 136 17.19 6.90 -3.00
CA ARG A 136 18.59 7.09 -3.33
C ARG A 136 19.45 5.91 -2.87
N PHE A 137 19.27 5.44 -1.64
CA PHE A 137 19.95 4.24 -1.15
C PHE A 137 19.66 3.02 -2.02
N ARG A 138 18.41 2.79 -2.37
CA ARG A 138 18.03 1.65 -3.22
C ARG A 138 18.61 1.76 -4.62
N LEU A 139 18.58 2.93 -5.26
CA LEU A 139 19.20 3.17 -6.56
C LEU A 139 20.70 2.87 -6.52
N ARG A 140 21.39 3.29 -5.45
CA ARG A 140 22.82 3.02 -5.29
C ARG A 140 23.10 1.53 -5.11
N MET A 141 22.22 0.80 -4.43
CA MET A 141 22.34 -0.64 -4.22
C MET A 141 22.04 -1.48 -5.47
N MET A 142 21.37 -0.93 -6.49
CA MET A 142 21.06 -1.67 -7.72
C MET A 142 22.30 -2.13 -8.51
N ARG A 143 23.48 -1.59 -8.23
CA ARG A 143 24.75 -2.02 -8.84
C ARG A 143 25.28 -3.34 -8.31
N TYR A 144 24.70 -3.83 -7.20
CA TYR A 144 25.13 -5.04 -6.51
C TYR A 144 24.13 -6.18 -6.72
N ASP A 145 24.62 -7.42 -6.80
CA ASP A 145 23.77 -8.63 -6.76
C ASP A 145 23.75 -9.17 -5.31
N PHE A 146 22.66 -8.93 -4.60
CA PHE A 146 22.55 -9.29 -3.19
C PHE A 146 21.17 -9.80 -2.80
N ASP A 147 21.16 -10.59 -1.75
CA ASP A 147 19.98 -10.91 -0.97
C ASP A 147 20.00 -10.18 0.38
N ILE A 148 18.84 -9.71 0.86
CA ILE A 148 18.72 -9.14 2.19
C ILE A 148 17.84 -10.03 3.06
N ILE A 149 18.32 -10.34 4.27
CA ILE A 149 17.62 -11.19 5.24
C ILE A 149 17.49 -10.47 6.58
N TYR A 150 16.40 -10.78 7.27
CA TYR A 150 16.17 -10.30 8.63
C TYR A 150 16.83 -11.27 9.62
N THR A 151 17.67 -10.74 10.51
CA THR A 151 18.29 -11.46 11.61
C THR A 151 17.97 -10.72 12.90
N PRO A 152 17.43 -11.38 13.96
CA PRO A 152 17.15 -10.72 15.24
C PRO A 152 18.40 -10.05 15.83
N GLY A 153 18.29 -8.82 16.36
CA GLY A 153 19.43 -8.01 16.84
C GLY A 153 20.31 -8.70 17.87
N LYS A 154 19.73 -9.58 18.70
CA LYS A 154 20.51 -10.43 19.62
C LYS A 154 21.57 -11.33 18.94
N ASN A 155 21.46 -11.54 17.64
CA ASN A 155 22.39 -12.34 16.84
C ASN A 155 23.35 -11.46 16.02
N LEU A 156 23.15 -10.12 15.98
CA LEU A 156 23.97 -9.15 15.26
C LEU A 156 24.97 -8.41 16.17
N LEU A 157 25.43 -9.07 17.22
CA LEU A 157 26.24 -8.50 18.30
C LEU A 157 27.47 -7.71 17.83
N VAL A 158 28.12 -8.16 16.75
CA VAL A 158 29.34 -7.51 16.24
C VAL A 158 29.01 -6.18 15.56
N ALA A 159 28.01 -6.17 14.69
CA ALA A 159 27.59 -4.96 13.98
C ALA A 159 27.02 -3.92 14.97
N ASP A 160 26.20 -4.35 15.95
CA ASP A 160 25.68 -3.51 17.03
C ASP A 160 26.81 -2.88 17.88
N ALA A 161 27.80 -3.67 18.27
CA ALA A 161 28.96 -3.16 19.01
C ALA A 161 29.75 -2.10 18.21
N LEU A 162 29.94 -2.32 16.91
CA LEU A 162 30.64 -1.40 16.01
C LEU A 162 29.85 -0.12 15.78
N SER A 163 28.52 -0.17 15.68
CA SER A 163 27.67 1.00 15.51
C SER A 163 27.60 1.87 16.77
N ARG A 164 27.68 1.27 17.97
CA ARG A 164 27.65 1.97 19.27
C ARG A 164 29.00 2.55 19.71
N GLN A 165 30.10 2.01 19.19
CA GLN A 165 31.45 2.53 19.43
C GLN A 165 32.18 2.75 18.11
N PRO A 166 31.68 3.70 17.29
CA PRO A 166 32.21 3.92 15.96
C PRO A 166 33.56 4.63 15.99
N ILE A 167 34.39 4.38 14.97
CA ILE A 167 35.60 5.15 14.70
C ILE A 167 35.19 6.55 14.17
N PRO A 168 35.98 7.58 14.43
CA PRO A 168 35.73 8.90 13.86
C PRO A 168 35.54 8.87 12.34
N HIS A 169 34.65 9.69 11.83
CA HIS A 169 34.36 9.83 10.41
C HIS A 169 35.58 10.29 9.62
N HIS A 170 35.82 9.73 8.45
CA HIS A 170 36.82 10.16 7.50
C HIS A 170 36.19 10.94 6.36
N GLU A 171 36.93 11.89 5.74
CA GLU A 171 36.44 12.73 4.64
C GLU A 171 35.93 11.90 3.44
N GLU A 172 36.54 10.76 3.14
CA GLU A 172 36.12 9.84 2.08
C GLU A 172 34.70 9.27 2.28
N ASP A 173 34.19 9.27 3.51
CA ASP A 173 32.84 8.76 3.83
C ASP A 173 31.75 9.85 3.68
N SER A 174 32.13 11.12 3.47
CA SER A 174 31.17 12.24 3.32
C SER A 174 30.49 12.27 1.97
N GLU A 175 31.12 11.71 0.94
CA GLU A 175 30.65 11.72 -0.45
C GLU A 175 29.22 11.13 -0.58
N LEU A 176 28.95 10.02 0.09
CA LEU A 176 27.61 9.41 0.09
C LEU A 176 26.57 10.30 0.78
N ALA A 177 26.93 10.92 1.91
CA ALA A 177 26.03 11.80 2.64
C ALA A 177 25.69 13.05 1.83
N GLU A 178 26.71 13.68 1.23
CA GLU A 178 26.54 14.85 0.37
C GLU A 178 25.68 14.55 -0.86
N GLU A 179 25.90 13.39 -1.50
CA GLU A 179 25.10 12.96 -2.65
C GLU A 179 23.63 12.69 -2.28
N VAL A 180 23.38 12.10 -1.12
CA VAL A 180 22.04 11.85 -0.61
C VAL A 180 21.35 13.15 -0.24
N ASP A 181 22.04 14.03 0.47
CA ASP A 181 21.48 15.31 0.88
C ASP A 181 21.21 16.23 -0.33
N ALA A 182 22.09 16.24 -1.35
CA ALA A 182 21.86 16.96 -2.60
C ALA A 182 20.62 16.43 -3.33
N TYR A 183 20.46 15.10 -3.43
CA TYR A 183 19.28 14.49 -4.03
C TYR A 183 17.99 14.81 -3.27
N VAL A 184 18.03 14.73 -1.94
CA VAL A 184 16.90 15.10 -1.08
C VAL A 184 16.57 16.58 -1.22
N HIS A 185 17.59 17.45 -1.25
CA HIS A 185 17.40 18.88 -1.41
C HIS A 185 16.77 19.22 -2.76
N GLU A 186 17.22 18.59 -3.85
CA GLU A 186 16.64 18.77 -5.19
C GLU A 186 15.16 18.37 -5.23
N ILE A 187 14.80 17.24 -4.67
CA ILE A 187 13.40 16.78 -4.60
C ILE A 187 12.59 17.67 -3.64
N SER A 188 13.15 18.02 -2.47
CA SER A 188 12.45 18.81 -1.46
C SER A 188 12.24 20.27 -1.91
N LEU A 189 13.12 20.83 -2.72
CA LEU A 189 12.92 22.17 -3.32
C LEU A 189 11.72 22.21 -4.27
N VAL A 190 11.39 21.08 -4.90
CA VAL A 190 10.18 20.97 -5.75
C VAL A 190 8.92 20.87 -4.90
N GLU A 191 9.01 20.28 -3.69
CA GLU A 191 7.85 20.00 -2.82
C GLU A 191 7.70 20.99 -1.64
N ILE A 192 8.79 21.53 -1.09
CA ILE A 192 8.78 22.39 0.10
C ILE A 192 9.30 23.78 -0.28
N ASN A 193 8.40 24.62 -0.78
CA ASN A 193 8.73 26.03 -0.95
C ASN A 193 8.74 26.72 0.44
N THR A 194 9.91 26.84 1.05
CA THR A 194 10.11 27.44 2.40
C THR A 194 9.68 28.91 2.48
N SER A 195 9.40 29.56 1.37
CA SER A 195 8.78 30.87 1.32
C SER A 195 7.24 30.85 1.50
N ASP A 196 6.61 29.66 1.52
CA ASP A 196 5.17 29.55 1.78
C ASP A 196 4.90 29.90 3.27
N GLU A 197 4.08 30.91 3.49
CA GLU A 197 3.66 31.34 4.84
C GLU A 197 3.09 30.20 5.69
N ASN A 198 2.54 29.17 5.08
CA ASN A 198 2.00 28.03 5.79
C ASN A 198 3.10 27.14 6.37
N ILE A 199 4.18 26.97 5.65
CA ILE A 199 5.35 26.21 6.12
C ILE A 199 6.01 26.96 7.27
N VAL A 200 6.21 28.27 7.14
CA VAL A 200 6.73 29.12 8.22
C VAL A 200 5.87 28.99 9.49
N LYS A 201 4.53 29.01 9.35
CA LYS A 201 3.60 28.82 10.48
C LYS A 201 3.74 27.44 11.13
N VAL A 202 3.94 26.39 10.33
CA VAL A 202 4.17 25.02 10.85
C VAL A 202 5.48 24.95 11.62
N ILE A 203 6.58 25.50 11.08
CA ILE A 203 7.89 25.54 11.75
C ILE A 203 7.79 26.26 13.11
N GLN A 204 7.20 27.44 13.12
CA GLN A 204 7.01 28.23 14.35
C GLN A 204 6.15 27.48 15.36
N SER A 205 5.07 26.86 14.91
CA SER A 205 4.19 26.08 15.78
C SER A 205 4.86 24.82 16.33
N GLN A 206 5.63 24.09 15.50
CA GLN A 206 6.41 22.93 15.96
C GLN A 206 7.48 23.31 17.00
N SER A 207 8.06 24.52 16.92
CA SER A 207 9.06 24.98 17.89
C SER A 207 8.47 25.35 19.26
N GLN A 208 7.15 25.52 19.34
CA GLN A 208 6.42 25.88 20.57
C GLN A 208 5.56 24.73 21.12
N ASP A 209 5.27 23.73 20.30
CA ASP A 209 4.40 22.60 20.68
C ASP A 209 5.17 21.60 21.57
N PRO A 210 4.70 21.33 22.80
CA PRO A 210 5.41 20.46 23.74
C PRO A 210 5.56 19.03 23.22
N VAL A 211 4.60 18.51 22.43
CA VAL A 211 4.66 17.16 21.82
C VAL A 211 5.77 17.12 20.77
N CYS A 212 5.84 18.14 19.91
CA CYS A 212 6.88 18.24 18.90
C CYS A 212 8.28 18.38 19.50
N LEU A 213 8.43 19.12 20.60
CA LEU A 213 9.70 19.25 21.32
C LEU A 213 10.16 17.93 21.91
N GLN A 214 9.25 17.19 22.58
CA GLN A 214 9.56 15.87 23.11
C GLN A 214 9.89 14.86 22.01
N LEU A 215 9.18 14.89 20.86
CA LEU A 215 9.50 14.06 19.72
C LEU A 215 10.91 14.34 19.17
N ARG A 216 11.32 15.61 19.11
CA ARG A 216 12.69 15.99 18.68
C ARG A 216 13.76 15.43 19.62
N GLU A 217 13.51 15.42 20.92
CA GLU A 217 14.44 14.82 21.87
C GLU A 217 14.54 13.30 21.70
N LEU A 218 13.40 12.64 21.45
CA LEU A 218 13.34 11.18 21.27
C LEU A 218 13.99 10.70 19.95
N LEU A 219 14.09 11.56 18.93
CA LEU A 219 14.77 11.18 17.68
C LEU A 219 16.26 10.84 17.89
N ASN A 220 16.89 11.45 18.87
CA ASN A 220 18.31 11.27 19.18
C ASN A 220 18.56 10.28 20.33
N LYS A 221 17.51 9.66 20.85
CA LYS A 221 17.58 8.73 22.00
C LYS A 221 16.89 7.41 21.63
N GLU A 222 17.20 6.37 22.39
CA GLU A 222 16.39 5.14 22.32
C GLU A 222 14.98 5.42 22.84
N TRP A 223 13.98 4.97 22.09
CA TRP A 223 12.58 5.12 22.50
C TRP A 223 12.28 4.19 23.68
N PRO A 224 11.73 4.70 24.77
CA PRO A 224 11.27 3.85 25.88
C PRO A 224 10.11 2.97 25.41
N SER A 225 9.70 2.01 26.24
CA SER A 225 8.56 1.17 25.93
C SER A 225 7.28 2.01 25.77
N LYS A 226 6.34 1.54 24.92
CA LYS A 226 5.09 2.26 24.65
C LYS A 226 4.30 2.61 25.94
N THR A 227 4.41 1.77 26.98
CA THR A 227 3.73 1.94 28.27
C THR A 227 4.34 3.05 29.13
N GLU A 228 5.63 3.32 28.96
CA GLU A 228 6.38 4.36 29.68
C GLU A 228 6.23 5.74 29.06
N LEU A 229 5.79 5.79 27.80
CA LEU A 229 5.57 7.06 27.10
C LEU A 229 4.34 7.81 27.64
N PRO A 230 4.39 9.16 27.70
CA PRO A 230 3.22 10.01 27.89
C PRO A 230 2.11 9.65 26.89
N LEU A 231 0.85 9.80 27.30
CA LEU A 231 -0.31 9.44 26.48
C LEU A 231 -0.27 10.09 25.09
N GLU A 232 0.15 11.34 25.03
CA GLU A 232 0.22 12.16 23.81
C GLU A 232 1.25 11.64 22.78
N LEU A 233 2.28 10.93 23.24
CA LEU A 233 3.34 10.37 22.41
C LEU A 233 3.07 8.92 21.96
N ARG A 234 2.15 8.21 22.62
CA ARG A 234 1.88 6.78 22.34
C ARG A 234 1.42 6.53 20.91
N ASP A 235 0.70 7.47 20.31
CA ASP A 235 0.23 7.37 18.93
C ASP A 235 1.37 7.47 17.92
N TYR A 236 2.48 8.11 18.29
CA TYR A 236 3.68 8.24 17.46
C TYR A 236 4.59 7.01 17.54
N TYR A 237 4.42 6.17 18.58
CA TYR A 237 5.28 5.01 18.79
C TYR A 237 5.29 4.02 17.61
N SER A 238 4.14 3.81 16.96
CA SER A 238 4.03 2.91 15.81
C SER A 238 4.74 3.41 14.55
N VAL A 239 5.02 4.70 14.48
CA VAL A 239 5.64 5.36 13.34
C VAL A 239 7.01 5.97 13.67
N ARG A 240 7.55 5.69 14.88
CA ARG A 240 8.80 6.27 15.39
C ARG A 240 9.98 6.11 14.44
N ASP A 241 10.02 4.96 13.73
CA ASP A 241 11.11 4.64 12.81
C ASP A 241 11.05 5.46 11.51
N GLU A 242 9.91 6.12 11.23
CA GLU A 242 9.69 6.99 10.08
C GLU A 242 9.85 8.49 10.41
N LEU A 243 10.04 8.83 11.71
CA LEU A 243 10.19 10.21 12.15
C LEU A 243 11.60 10.73 11.89
N CYS A 244 11.72 11.93 11.33
CA CYS A 244 12.99 12.56 11.03
C CYS A 244 12.91 14.09 11.12
N LEU A 245 14.06 14.75 11.11
CA LEU A 245 14.18 16.20 10.95
C LEU A 245 14.75 16.50 9.57
N ILE A 246 14.07 17.38 8.82
CA ILE A 246 14.54 17.91 7.54
C ILE A 246 14.51 19.44 7.67
N GLU A 247 15.64 20.12 7.54
CA GLU A 247 15.75 21.58 7.68
C GLU A 247 15.10 22.14 8.96
N GLY A 248 15.19 21.38 10.05
CA GLY A 248 14.57 21.76 11.33
C GLY A 248 13.06 21.48 11.42
N ILE A 249 12.43 20.94 10.38
CA ILE A 249 11.02 20.56 10.36
C ILE A 249 10.88 19.11 10.81
N LEU A 250 10.00 18.84 11.75
CA LEU A 250 9.68 17.49 12.17
C LEU A 250 8.76 16.83 11.12
N MET A 251 9.23 15.73 10.57
CA MET A 251 8.60 15.02 9.44
C MET A 251 8.30 13.56 9.80
N ARG A 252 7.37 12.99 9.11
CA ARG A 252 7.18 11.53 8.97
C ARG A 252 7.41 11.14 7.52
N GLY A 253 8.60 10.63 7.21
CA GLY A 253 9.03 10.49 5.81
C GLY A 253 8.97 11.83 5.09
N ASN A 254 8.17 11.93 4.01
CA ASN A 254 8.00 13.17 3.24
C ASN A 254 6.87 14.08 3.76
N ARG A 255 6.21 13.75 4.86
CA ARG A 255 5.02 14.44 5.36
C ARG A 255 5.35 15.25 6.60
N MET A 256 5.00 16.54 6.58
CA MET A 256 5.15 17.39 7.75
C MET A 256 4.23 16.95 8.88
N ILE A 257 4.75 16.87 10.10
CA ILE A 257 3.94 16.64 11.29
C ILE A 257 3.27 17.96 11.68
N ILE A 258 1.95 17.95 11.70
CA ILE A 258 1.16 19.14 12.03
C ILE A 258 0.84 19.14 13.52
N PRO A 259 1.29 20.19 14.27
CA PRO A 259 0.95 20.39 15.67
C PRO A 259 -0.56 20.54 15.89
N ALA A 260 -1.02 20.22 17.11
CA ALA A 260 -2.44 20.14 17.43
C ALA A 260 -3.22 21.45 17.13
N ASN A 261 -2.60 22.60 17.41
CA ASN A 261 -3.18 23.93 17.19
C ASN A 261 -3.45 24.27 15.72
N LEU A 262 -2.69 23.67 14.77
CA LEU A 262 -2.85 23.93 13.33
C LEU A 262 -3.72 22.89 12.60
N ARG A 263 -4.07 21.76 13.22
CA ARG A 263 -4.82 20.67 12.55
C ARG A 263 -6.14 21.13 11.95
N ASN A 264 -6.91 21.94 12.68
CA ASN A 264 -8.20 22.46 12.17
C ASN A 264 -8.02 23.40 10.97
N VAL A 265 -6.98 24.23 10.99
CA VAL A 265 -6.66 25.12 9.86
C VAL A 265 -6.27 24.30 8.64
N MET A 266 -5.44 23.30 8.82
CA MET A 266 -5.00 22.40 7.73
C MET A 266 -6.17 21.55 7.19
N LEU A 267 -7.06 21.05 8.06
CA LEU A 267 -8.27 20.35 7.62
C LEU A 267 -9.18 21.24 6.76
N ASN A 268 -9.34 22.52 7.13
CA ASN A 268 -10.12 23.47 6.33
C ASN A 268 -9.48 23.66 4.94
N LYS A 269 -8.16 23.86 4.87
CA LYS A 269 -7.44 23.98 3.59
C LYS A 269 -7.49 22.72 2.74
N LEU A 270 -7.37 21.55 3.34
CA LEU A 270 -7.50 20.27 2.64
C LEU A 270 -8.89 20.10 2.02
N HIS A 271 -9.92 20.62 2.70
CA HIS A 271 -11.33 20.50 2.30
C HIS A 271 -11.87 21.70 1.51
N GLU A 272 -11.09 22.73 1.27
CA GLU A 272 -11.52 23.97 0.62
C GLU A 272 -12.21 23.73 -0.75
N GLY A 273 -11.73 22.75 -1.52
CA GLY A 273 -12.34 22.35 -2.79
C GLY A 273 -13.48 21.34 -2.67
N HIS A 274 -14.04 21.08 -1.50
CA HIS A 274 -15.10 20.09 -1.23
C HIS A 274 -14.89 18.72 -1.85
N LEU A 275 -13.62 18.28 -1.93
CA LEU A 275 -13.25 16.97 -2.44
C LEU A 275 -13.78 15.86 -1.51
N GLY A 276 -14.16 14.73 -2.11
CA GLY A 276 -14.59 13.56 -1.35
C GLY A 276 -13.46 12.96 -0.49
N ILE A 277 -13.83 12.12 0.49
CA ILE A 277 -12.92 11.55 1.52
C ILE A 277 -11.64 10.97 0.92
N THR A 278 -11.76 10.15 -0.12
CA THR A 278 -10.60 9.47 -0.75
C THR A 278 -9.62 10.47 -1.38
N LYS A 279 -10.12 11.47 -2.10
CA LYS A 279 -9.27 12.48 -2.75
C LYS A 279 -8.59 13.37 -1.72
N THR A 280 -9.31 13.77 -0.66
CA THR A 280 -8.75 14.56 0.44
C THR A 280 -7.69 13.79 1.22
N ARG A 281 -7.90 12.48 1.49
CA ARG A 281 -6.88 11.60 2.09
C ARG A 281 -5.62 11.53 1.24
N ARG A 282 -5.74 11.33 -0.08
CA ARG A 282 -4.58 11.31 -1.00
C ARG A 282 -3.81 12.63 -0.96
N ARG A 283 -4.52 13.78 -0.99
CA ARG A 283 -3.88 15.09 -0.90
C ARG A 283 -3.11 15.27 0.41
N ALA A 284 -3.69 14.85 1.54
CA ALA A 284 -3.02 14.89 2.83
C ALA A 284 -1.79 13.96 2.87
N GLN A 285 -1.88 12.77 2.28
CA GLN A 285 -0.79 11.78 2.24
C GLN A 285 0.46 12.28 1.51
N CYS A 286 0.34 13.25 0.62
CA CYS A 286 1.49 13.82 -0.08
C CYS A 286 2.27 14.85 0.77
N THR A 287 1.60 15.54 1.72
CA THR A 287 2.20 16.75 2.32
C THR A 287 2.23 16.78 3.83
N MET A 288 1.25 16.17 4.52
CA MET A 288 1.10 16.34 5.97
C MET A 288 0.63 15.08 6.69
N TRP A 289 0.91 15.04 7.99
CA TRP A 289 0.49 13.94 8.83
C TRP A 289 0.33 14.36 10.29
N TRP A 290 -0.60 13.72 10.98
CA TRP A 290 -0.74 13.67 12.45
C TRP A 290 -1.50 12.39 12.83
N PRO A 291 -1.45 11.93 14.10
CA PRO A 291 -2.22 10.77 14.52
C PRO A 291 -3.71 10.95 14.26
N ASN A 292 -4.34 9.92 13.69
CA ASN A 292 -5.77 9.88 13.36
C ASN A 292 -6.25 10.87 12.28
N ILE A 293 -5.35 11.46 11.47
CA ILE A 293 -5.70 12.38 10.35
C ILE A 293 -6.82 11.83 9.46
N SER A 294 -6.83 10.52 9.18
CA SER A 294 -7.83 9.88 8.32
C SER A 294 -9.25 9.99 8.90
N SER A 295 -9.39 9.84 10.22
CA SER A 295 -10.67 9.97 10.93
C SER A 295 -11.11 11.42 11.03
N ASP A 296 -10.16 12.34 11.20
CA ASP A 296 -10.47 13.78 11.25
C ASP A 296 -10.94 14.30 9.89
N ILE A 297 -10.30 13.85 8.79
CA ILE A 297 -10.75 14.17 7.42
C ILE A 297 -12.17 13.64 7.20
N GLU A 298 -12.44 12.41 7.58
CA GLU A 298 -13.75 11.80 7.42
C GLU A 298 -14.83 12.55 8.21
N ARG A 299 -14.55 12.88 9.47
CA ARG A 299 -15.44 13.67 10.33
C ARG A 299 -15.73 15.05 9.73
N LYS A 300 -14.67 15.73 9.22
CA LYS A 300 -14.79 17.04 8.60
C LYS A 300 -15.69 17.02 7.37
N ILE A 301 -15.52 16.02 6.49
CA ILE A 301 -16.27 15.93 5.23
C ILE A 301 -17.73 15.51 5.49
N LYS A 302 -17.94 14.50 6.37
CA LYS A 302 -19.30 14.08 6.76
C LYS A 302 -20.09 15.17 7.49
N GLY A 303 -19.42 16.08 8.18
CA GLY A 303 -20.05 17.22 8.84
C GLY A 303 -20.16 18.47 7.97
N CYS A 304 -19.75 18.45 6.71
CA CYS A 304 -19.83 19.62 5.84
C CYS A 304 -21.21 19.74 5.18
N PRO A 305 -21.98 20.83 5.43
CA PRO A 305 -23.32 21.00 4.85
C PRO A 305 -23.33 20.96 3.31
N THR A 306 -22.34 21.61 2.69
CA THR A 306 -22.21 21.63 1.21
C THR A 306 -21.97 20.23 0.65
N CYS A 307 -21.07 19.45 1.29
CA CYS A 307 -20.81 18.09 0.84
C CYS A 307 -22.02 17.17 1.04
N ILE A 308 -22.80 17.36 2.11
CA ILE A 308 -24.03 16.59 2.37
C ILE A 308 -25.09 16.93 1.32
N GLN A 309 -25.27 18.19 1.03
CA GLN A 309 -26.30 18.67 0.05
C GLN A 309 -26.01 18.14 -1.37
N HIS A 310 -24.73 18.04 -1.75
CA HIS A 310 -24.31 17.59 -3.07
C HIS A 310 -23.81 16.12 -3.09
N ALA A 311 -24.05 15.37 -2.02
CA ALA A 311 -23.72 13.95 -2.00
C ALA A 311 -24.59 13.20 -3.03
N SER A 312 -23.98 12.45 -3.93
CA SER A 312 -24.71 11.52 -4.78
C SER A 312 -25.29 10.42 -3.89
N ASN A 313 -26.60 10.23 -3.93
CA ASN A 313 -27.20 9.05 -3.33
C ASN A 313 -26.58 7.81 -3.98
N HIS A 314 -25.96 6.98 -3.19
CA HIS A 314 -25.57 5.67 -3.66
C HIS A 314 -26.84 4.92 -4.04
N HIS A 315 -26.94 4.50 -5.30
CA HIS A 315 -27.98 3.56 -5.69
C HIS A 315 -27.89 2.35 -4.77
N GLU A 316 -29.03 1.90 -4.27
CA GLU A 316 -29.08 0.65 -3.51
C GLU A 316 -28.45 -0.45 -4.35
N PRO A 317 -27.65 -1.36 -3.75
CA PRO A 317 -27.09 -2.47 -4.48
C PRO A 317 -28.23 -3.28 -5.08
N LEU A 318 -28.10 -3.64 -6.37
CA LEU A 318 -29.06 -4.48 -7.05
C LEU A 318 -29.19 -5.80 -6.27
N LEU A 319 -30.41 -6.15 -5.87
CA LEU A 319 -30.68 -7.44 -5.30
C LEU A 319 -30.35 -8.53 -6.36
N PRO A 320 -29.55 -9.53 -6.03
CA PRO A 320 -29.26 -10.59 -6.97
C PRO A 320 -30.57 -11.29 -7.34
N SER A 321 -30.85 -11.43 -8.63
CA SER A 321 -31.97 -12.22 -9.10
C SER A 321 -31.74 -13.69 -8.73
N THR A 322 -32.79 -14.35 -8.25
CA THR A 322 -32.73 -15.82 -8.02
C THR A 322 -32.37 -16.54 -9.30
N LEU A 323 -31.32 -17.35 -9.26
CA LEU A 323 -30.97 -18.20 -10.39
C LEU A 323 -32.03 -19.33 -10.52
N PRO A 324 -32.47 -19.65 -11.74
CA PRO A 324 -33.35 -20.81 -11.94
C PRO A 324 -32.62 -22.13 -11.65
N ASP A 325 -33.38 -23.16 -11.21
CA ASP A 325 -32.84 -24.46 -10.85
C ASP A 325 -32.70 -25.39 -12.09
N PHE A 326 -33.46 -25.15 -13.13
CA PHE A 326 -33.47 -25.94 -14.35
C PHE A 326 -33.76 -25.12 -15.60
N PRO A 327 -33.42 -25.61 -16.80
CA PRO A 327 -33.66 -24.89 -18.05
C PRO A 327 -35.14 -24.57 -18.25
N TRP A 328 -35.42 -23.40 -18.81
CA TRP A 328 -36.78 -22.93 -19.15
C TRP A 328 -37.71 -22.64 -17.96
N GLN A 329 -37.17 -22.65 -16.74
CA GLN A 329 -37.93 -22.30 -15.53
C GLN A 329 -38.31 -20.80 -15.50
N ILE A 330 -37.35 -19.92 -15.80
CA ILE A 330 -37.54 -18.47 -15.87
C ILE A 330 -37.06 -18.02 -17.24
N VAL A 331 -37.96 -17.36 -17.96
CA VAL A 331 -37.63 -16.78 -19.27
C VAL A 331 -37.86 -15.28 -19.29
N SER A 332 -37.03 -14.55 -20.01
CA SER A 332 -37.23 -13.13 -20.31
C SER A 332 -37.65 -12.94 -21.75
N MET A 333 -38.55 -12.02 -21.98
CA MET A 333 -39.00 -11.64 -23.32
C MET A 333 -38.74 -10.19 -23.62
N ASP A 334 -38.39 -9.87 -24.87
CA ASP A 334 -38.25 -8.51 -25.38
C ASP A 334 -38.63 -8.44 -26.86
N LEU A 335 -39.10 -7.28 -27.27
CA LEU A 335 -39.52 -6.97 -28.63
C LEU A 335 -38.57 -5.98 -29.26
N PHE A 336 -38.01 -6.32 -30.41
CA PHE A 336 -37.20 -5.37 -31.13
C PHE A 336 -37.50 -5.32 -32.62
N LYS A 337 -37.18 -4.17 -33.20
CA LYS A 337 -37.28 -3.98 -34.65
C LYS A 337 -35.90 -4.07 -35.25
N PHE A 338 -35.81 -4.86 -36.34
CA PHE A 338 -34.65 -4.90 -37.17
C PHE A 338 -35.08 -4.69 -38.63
N GLU A 339 -34.52 -3.66 -39.26
CA GLU A 339 -35.00 -3.13 -40.55
C GLU A 339 -36.52 -2.83 -40.53
N SER A 340 -37.30 -3.52 -41.34
CA SER A 340 -38.75 -3.31 -41.38
C SER A 340 -39.56 -4.35 -40.60
N HIS A 341 -38.89 -5.32 -39.97
CA HIS A 341 -39.49 -6.50 -39.35
C HIS A 341 -39.43 -6.43 -37.82
N TRP A 342 -40.47 -6.94 -37.17
CA TRP A 342 -40.54 -7.10 -35.74
C TRP A 342 -40.16 -8.50 -35.32
N TYR A 343 -39.43 -8.61 -34.24
CA TYR A 343 -38.98 -9.85 -33.67
C TYR A 343 -39.30 -9.91 -32.18
N LEU A 344 -39.71 -11.09 -31.74
CA LEU A 344 -39.79 -11.48 -30.32
C LEU A 344 -38.54 -12.31 -30.00
N VAL A 345 -37.79 -11.92 -28.99
CA VAL A 345 -36.74 -12.75 -28.40
C VAL A 345 -37.21 -13.27 -27.05
N VAL A 346 -37.00 -14.57 -26.80
CA VAL A 346 -37.30 -15.24 -25.54
C VAL A 346 -36.04 -15.91 -25.05
N VAL A 347 -35.54 -15.55 -23.86
CA VAL A 347 -34.26 -15.97 -23.31
C VAL A 347 -34.48 -16.81 -22.07
N ASP A 348 -33.92 -17.98 -22.02
CA ASP A 348 -33.84 -18.81 -20.81
C ASP A 348 -32.77 -18.29 -19.86
N HIS A 349 -33.14 -18.04 -18.61
CA HIS A 349 -32.20 -17.53 -17.58
C HIS A 349 -31.19 -18.56 -17.10
N PHE A 350 -31.50 -19.87 -17.25
CA PHE A 350 -30.59 -20.95 -16.85
C PHE A 350 -29.46 -21.15 -17.87
N SER A 351 -29.84 -21.48 -19.11
CA SER A 351 -28.88 -21.84 -20.17
C SER A 351 -28.35 -20.67 -20.95
N ARG A 352 -29.03 -19.50 -20.86
CA ARG A 352 -28.79 -18.32 -21.73
C ARG A 352 -29.13 -18.59 -23.21
N PHE A 353 -29.74 -19.69 -23.50
CA PHE A 353 -30.26 -19.98 -24.83
C PHE A 353 -31.43 -19.02 -25.14
N PHE A 354 -31.50 -18.56 -26.37
CA PHE A 354 -32.61 -17.73 -26.80
C PHE A 354 -33.28 -18.24 -28.08
N GLU A 355 -34.57 -18.09 -28.14
CA GLU A 355 -35.40 -18.29 -29.32
C GLU A 355 -35.70 -16.91 -29.95
N LEU A 356 -35.70 -16.86 -31.26
CA LEU A 356 -36.02 -15.71 -32.06
C LEU A 356 -37.21 -16.01 -32.98
N ALA A 357 -38.28 -15.24 -32.87
CA ALA A 357 -39.46 -15.41 -33.70
C ALA A 357 -39.77 -14.11 -34.47
N HIS A 358 -40.02 -14.24 -35.75
CA HIS A 358 -40.48 -13.14 -36.59
C HIS A 358 -41.98 -12.88 -36.34
N LEU A 359 -42.33 -11.63 -36.13
CA LEU A 359 -43.75 -11.18 -35.92
C LEU A 359 -44.21 -10.40 -37.13
N GLN A 360 -45.31 -10.83 -37.73
CA GLN A 360 -45.95 -10.11 -38.83
C GLN A 360 -46.55 -8.77 -38.35
N ARG A 361 -47.10 -8.74 -37.14
CA ARG A 361 -47.65 -7.58 -36.48
C ARG A 361 -47.33 -7.60 -35.00
N MET A 362 -47.20 -6.41 -34.41
CA MET A 362 -46.90 -6.25 -32.97
C MET A 362 -48.20 -6.25 -32.15
N ARG A 363 -49.01 -7.32 -32.28
CA ARG A 363 -50.25 -7.52 -31.51
C ARG A 363 -50.04 -8.53 -30.40
N THR A 364 -50.74 -8.36 -29.29
CA THR A 364 -50.68 -9.31 -28.16
C THR A 364 -51.07 -10.73 -28.59
N THR A 365 -52.05 -10.90 -29.49
CA THR A 365 -52.45 -12.16 -30.05
C THR A 365 -51.37 -12.87 -30.86
N ASP A 366 -50.54 -12.13 -31.61
CA ASP A 366 -49.44 -12.70 -32.38
C ASP A 366 -48.30 -13.17 -31.44
N ILE A 367 -48.05 -12.40 -30.39
CA ILE A 367 -47.08 -12.77 -29.33
C ILE A 367 -47.54 -14.04 -28.59
N ILE A 368 -48.81 -14.11 -28.19
CA ILE A 368 -49.39 -15.29 -27.54
C ILE A 368 -49.26 -16.52 -28.42
N ARG A 369 -49.55 -16.40 -29.74
CA ARG A 369 -49.37 -17.51 -30.67
C ARG A 369 -47.92 -18.03 -30.67
N VAL A 370 -46.96 -17.15 -30.77
CA VAL A 370 -45.54 -17.52 -30.73
C VAL A 370 -45.18 -18.14 -29.37
N CYS A 371 -45.64 -17.56 -28.25
CA CYS A 371 -45.42 -18.17 -26.94
C CYS A 371 -46.00 -19.61 -26.84
N LYS A 372 -47.16 -19.85 -27.37
CA LYS A 372 -47.79 -21.21 -27.41
C LYS A 372 -46.91 -22.19 -28.19
N GLU A 373 -46.36 -21.78 -29.33
CA GLU A 373 -45.41 -22.58 -30.14
C GLU A 373 -44.13 -22.89 -29.38
N LEU A 374 -43.53 -21.88 -28.68
CA LEU A 374 -42.32 -22.07 -27.88
C LEU A 374 -42.55 -22.93 -26.66
N PHE A 375 -43.65 -22.69 -25.95
CA PHE A 375 -44.01 -23.46 -24.76
C PHE A 375 -44.40 -24.93 -25.09
N SER A 376 -44.88 -25.19 -26.29
CA SER A 376 -45.12 -26.58 -26.73
C SER A 376 -43.83 -27.35 -26.98
N ARG A 377 -42.72 -26.67 -27.31
CA ARG A 377 -41.40 -27.28 -27.53
C ARG A 377 -40.59 -27.43 -26.24
N HIS A 378 -40.58 -26.40 -25.42
CA HIS A 378 -39.69 -26.32 -24.27
C HIS A 378 -40.36 -26.53 -22.91
N GLY A 379 -41.70 -26.60 -22.90
CA GLY A 379 -42.50 -26.60 -21.68
C GLY A 379 -42.95 -25.20 -21.28
N ILE A 380 -43.95 -25.17 -20.36
CA ILE A 380 -44.47 -23.89 -19.83
C ILE A 380 -43.52 -23.40 -18.74
N PRO A 381 -42.95 -22.18 -18.85
CA PRO A 381 -42.07 -21.62 -17.81
C PRO A 381 -42.85 -21.35 -16.52
N THR A 382 -42.19 -21.42 -15.38
CA THR A 382 -42.80 -21.02 -14.11
C THR A 382 -43.00 -19.50 -14.06
N ARG A 383 -42.08 -18.73 -14.69
CA ARG A 383 -42.08 -17.26 -14.68
C ARG A 383 -41.62 -16.69 -16.02
N VAL A 384 -42.36 -15.70 -16.47
CA VAL A 384 -42.02 -14.88 -17.64
C VAL A 384 -41.74 -13.47 -17.21
N CYS A 385 -40.53 -12.97 -17.50
CA CYS A 385 -40.12 -11.59 -17.23
C CYS A 385 -40.23 -10.80 -18.54
N ASN A 386 -40.85 -9.65 -18.49
CA ASN A 386 -40.99 -8.77 -19.65
C ASN A 386 -40.79 -7.28 -19.24
N ASP A 387 -40.66 -6.41 -20.22
CA ASP A 387 -40.71 -4.96 -20.00
C ASP A 387 -42.15 -4.48 -19.79
N SER A 388 -42.30 -3.17 -19.49
CA SER A 388 -43.60 -2.52 -19.32
C SER A 388 -44.27 -2.11 -20.65
N GLY A 389 -43.91 -2.78 -21.76
CA GLY A 389 -44.51 -2.50 -23.07
C GLY A 389 -46.03 -2.66 -23.08
N SER A 390 -46.70 -1.91 -23.96
CA SER A 390 -48.18 -1.92 -24.06
C SER A 390 -48.78 -3.31 -24.29
N GLN A 391 -48.01 -4.22 -24.87
CA GLN A 391 -48.38 -5.62 -25.19
C GLN A 391 -48.38 -6.52 -23.95
N PHE A 392 -47.63 -6.14 -22.93
CA PHE A 392 -47.42 -6.91 -21.71
C PHE A 392 -48.01 -6.26 -20.45
N GLN A 393 -48.94 -5.33 -20.64
CA GLN A 393 -49.49 -4.54 -19.53
C GLN A 393 -49.98 -5.44 -18.37
N PRO A 394 -49.64 -5.05 -17.12
CA PRO A 394 -49.97 -5.88 -15.93
C PRO A 394 -51.48 -5.79 -15.53
N LEU A 395 -52.31 -5.16 -16.33
CA LEU A 395 -53.73 -5.10 -16.06
C LEU A 395 -54.36 -6.53 -16.10
N GLN A 396 -55.09 -6.88 -15.06
CA GLN A 396 -55.72 -8.22 -14.93
C GLN A 396 -56.63 -8.62 -16.09
N SER A 397 -57.13 -7.66 -16.83
CA SER A 397 -57.98 -7.83 -18.02
C SER A 397 -57.20 -7.88 -19.33
N SER A 398 -55.85 -7.75 -19.33
CA SER A 398 -55.08 -7.80 -20.56
C SER A 398 -55.07 -9.23 -21.13
N GLU A 399 -55.07 -9.37 -22.45
CA GLU A 399 -55.06 -10.67 -23.14
C GLU A 399 -53.86 -11.55 -22.72
N PHE A 400 -52.71 -10.90 -22.48
CA PHE A 400 -51.52 -11.63 -22.06
C PHE A 400 -51.64 -12.15 -20.61
N GLN A 401 -52.26 -11.42 -19.71
CA GLN A 401 -52.52 -11.87 -18.34
C GLN A 401 -53.58 -12.96 -18.28
N CYS A 402 -54.55 -12.94 -19.17
CA CYS A 402 -55.50 -14.03 -19.31
C CYS A 402 -54.82 -15.31 -19.79
N PHE A 403 -53.95 -15.20 -20.79
CA PHE A 403 -53.12 -16.30 -21.27
C PHE A 403 -52.19 -16.89 -20.16
N ALA A 404 -51.54 -16.00 -19.36
CA ALA A 404 -50.69 -16.46 -18.26
C ALA A 404 -51.46 -17.25 -17.21
N ARG A 405 -52.67 -16.80 -16.86
CA ARG A 405 -53.55 -17.54 -15.91
C ARG A 405 -54.03 -18.87 -16.48
N GLU A 406 -54.44 -18.86 -17.76
CA GLU A 406 -54.92 -20.09 -18.44
C GLU A 406 -53.83 -21.15 -18.51
N TRP A 407 -52.59 -20.75 -18.76
CA TRP A 407 -51.43 -21.67 -18.92
C TRP A 407 -50.62 -21.87 -17.62
N GLY A 408 -50.95 -21.16 -16.53
CA GLY A 408 -50.40 -21.39 -15.20
C GLY A 408 -48.99 -20.87 -14.96
N PHE A 409 -48.56 -19.81 -15.63
CA PHE A 409 -47.27 -19.15 -15.38
C PHE A 409 -47.41 -17.77 -14.77
N ALA A 410 -46.41 -17.37 -13.97
CA ALA A 410 -46.36 -16.02 -13.39
C ALA A 410 -45.67 -15.05 -14.34
N THR A 411 -46.18 -13.82 -14.37
CA THR A 411 -45.58 -12.70 -15.12
C THR A 411 -44.90 -11.71 -14.16
N THR A 412 -43.72 -11.26 -14.51
CA THR A 412 -43.03 -10.21 -13.77
C THR A 412 -42.62 -9.08 -14.75
N THR A 413 -43.10 -7.87 -14.49
CA THR A 413 -42.80 -6.70 -15.33
C THR A 413 -41.68 -5.89 -14.67
N SER A 414 -40.65 -5.53 -15.43
CA SER A 414 -39.59 -4.64 -14.95
C SER A 414 -40.16 -3.22 -14.77
N SER A 415 -39.67 -2.52 -13.73
CA SER A 415 -40.07 -1.13 -13.48
C SER A 415 -39.70 -0.22 -14.66
N PRO A 416 -40.54 0.74 -15.07
CA PRO A 416 -40.25 1.65 -16.17
C PRO A 416 -38.96 2.46 -16.04
N HIS A 417 -38.46 2.63 -14.82
CA HIS A 417 -37.21 3.37 -14.51
C HIS A 417 -36.00 2.47 -14.25
N PHE A 418 -36.14 1.12 -14.35
CA PHE A 418 -35.08 0.16 -14.02
C PHE A 418 -34.94 -0.88 -15.14
N HIS A 419 -34.52 -0.41 -16.32
CA HIS A 419 -34.31 -1.28 -17.51
C HIS A 419 -33.31 -2.41 -17.26
N GLN A 420 -32.38 -2.25 -16.35
CA GLN A 420 -31.39 -3.28 -15.98
C GLN A 420 -31.99 -4.58 -15.42
N ALA A 421 -33.26 -4.58 -14.99
CA ALA A 421 -33.96 -5.77 -14.51
C ALA A 421 -34.23 -6.80 -15.64
N ASN A 422 -34.21 -6.41 -16.93
CA ASN A 422 -34.35 -7.28 -18.10
C ASN A 422 -33.03 -7.47 -18.87
N GLY A 423 -31.89 -7.34 -18.22
CA GLY A 423 -30.56 -7.37 -18.85
C GLY A 423 -30.25 -8.63 -19.64
N ALA A 424 -30.89 -9.76 -19.32
CA ALA A 424 -30.74 -11.01 -20.10
C ALA A 424 -31.34 -10.89 -21.51
N ALA A 425 -32.57 -10.32 -21.61
CA ALA A 425 -33.23 -10.09 -22.88
C ALA A 425 -32.52 -9.01 -23.70
N GLU A 426 -32.07 -7.91 -23.06
CA GLU A 426 -31.29 -6.87 -23.75
C GLU A 426 -29.99 -7.39 -24.36
N ALA A 427 -29.27 -8.24 -23.64
CA ALA A 427 -28.07 -8.89 -24.15
C ALA A 427 -28.36 -9.81 -25.34
N ALA A 428 -29.45 -10.57 -25.28
CA ALA A 428 -29.88 -11.42 -26.37
C ALA A 428 -30.33 -10.61 -27.60
N VAL A 429 -31.01 -9.48 -27.43
CA VAL A 429 -31.34 -8.55 -28.53
C VAL A 429 -30.10 -8.07 -29.26
N LYS A 430 -29.03 -7.71 -28.53
CA LYS A 430 -27.74 -7.31 -29.14
C LYS A 430 -27.16 -8.45 -29.97
N THR A 431 -27.19 -9.66 -29.43
CA THR A 431 -26.69 -10.86 -30.12
C THR A 431 -27.54 -11.18 -31.34
N ALA A 432 -28.87 -11.19 -31.23
CA ALA A 432 -29.78 -11.43 -32.32
C ALA A 432 -29.63 -10.42 -33.46
N LYS A 433 -29.53 -9.11 -33.13
CA LYS A 433 -29.25 -8.07 -34.14
C LYS A 433 -27.91 -8.29 -34.85
N SER A 434 -26.89 -8.73 -34.13
CA SER A 434 -25.57 -9.05 -34.71
C SER A 434 -25.66 -10.24 -35.67
N LEU A 435 -26.38 -11.30 -35.28
CA LEU A 435 -26.59 -12.48 -36.13
C LEU A 435 -27.39 -12.13 -37.39
N LEU A 436 -28.52 -11.38 -37.24
CA LEU A 436 -29.31 -10.95 -38.38
C LEU A 436 -28.52 -10.07 -39.36
N LYS A 437 -27.63 -9.22 -38.84
CA LYS A 437 -26.73 -8.42 -39.70
C LYS A 437 -25.74 -9.28 -40.47
N LYS A 438 -25.17 -10.31 -39.87
CA LYS A 438 -24.14 -11.16 -40.48
C LYS A 438 -24.70 -12.12 -41.53
N ASN A 439 -25.96 -12.55 -41.34
CA ASN A 439 -26.66 -13.48 -42.23
C ASN A 439 -27.69 -12.76 -43.13
N LYS A 440 -27.38 -11.53 -43.52
CA LYS A 440 -28.31 -10.67 -44.29
C LYS A 440 -28.42 -11.13 -45.76
N ASP A 441 -27.37 -11.74 -46.26
CA ASP A 441 -27.23 -12.15 -47.67
C ASP A 441 -27.46 -13.68 -47.88
N ASP A 442 -27.73 -14.42 -46.80
CA ASP A 442 -28.15 -15.80 -46.78
C ASP A 442 -29.70 -15.94 -46.64
#